data_b2a20a8b8ca18a0d975e44e2d4b4ccf2
#
_entry.id   b2a20a8b8ca18a0d975e44e2d4b4ccf2
#
_cell.length_a   1.000
_cell.length_b   1.000
_cell.length_c   1.000
_cell.angle_alpha   90.00
_cell.angle_beta   90.00
_cell.angle_gamma   90.00
#
_symmetry.space_group_name_H-M   'P 1'
#
loop_
_entity.id
_entity.type
_entity.pdbx_description
1 polymer ?
#
loop_
_entity_poly.entity_id
_entity_poly.type
_entity_poly.pdbx_seq_one_letter_code
_entity_poly.pdbx_strand_id
1 'polypeptide(L)'
;MSNSIGSKILSGLTLCCALGTGFGHAQTPATAPKLLALDAKQQAALGVQVATPLAANTAQLLASATVNTLPGKDVTVSAPYPGQLSRLWVGVGDRVKAGAALAQFTSPMLGEARRQWQEAQLELKNANSALQRDQAMLDEGIIPAVRVQITRNKQEAAQALVQAREAELRAAGIGANADHDKATMGYASGTLTAPIAGVVTQAFAAVGQRVEPGAVLFKLADDSSLQLDIQLASDKAAQLQVGDAVLVPSREAQAKIVGVSRAVDASQLAKARAVVTQPGRLQVGEVVAITVQAKAPTATSVARWLLPARALTPWNNQSLVFVRQSTGFTAQAVRVLSSNDDMALVEANWPANSQVAISGIAALRALLQKDE
;
A
#
# COMPACT_ATOMS: atom_id res chain seq x y z
N MET A 1 46.72 -14.97 -37.68
CA MET A 1 47.57 -16.09 -37.21
C MET A 1 46.64 -16.99 -36.45
N SER A 2 46.00 -18.01 -37.10
CA SER A 2 46.52 -19.38 -37.20
C SER A 2 46.43 -20.08 -35.83
N ASN A 3 45.72 -21.13 -35.56
CA ASN A 3 45.32 -22.39 -36.22
C ASN A 3 44.31 -23.05 -35.29
N SER A 4 43.16 -23.62 -35.64
CA SER A 4 42.89 -24.83 -36.48
C SER A 4 43.44 -26.14 -35.89
N ILE A 5 42.57 -27.12 -36.07
CA ILE A 5 42.76 -28.59 -36.00
C ILE A 5 42.14 -29.20 -34.75
N GLY A 6 41.16 -30.07 -34.73
CA GLY A 6 40.67 -30.98 -35.79
C GLY A 6 40.53 -32.38 -35.21
N SER A 7 39.42 -32.97 -35.57
CA SER A 7 39.32 -34.39 -35.96
C SER A 7 39.14 -35.49 -34.92
N LYS A 8 38.02 -36.08 -34.93
CA LYS A 8 37.62 -37.42 -35.43
C LYS A 8 37.54 -38.58 -34.43
N ILE A 9 36.32 -39.14 -34.39
CA ILE A 9 35.94 -40.57 -34.58
C ILE A 9 36.35 -41.57 -33.50
N LEU A 10 35.40 -42.23 -32.81
CA LEU A 10 35.10 -43.63 -33.09
C LEU A 10 33.92 -44.19 -32.27
N SER A 11 33.10 -44.92 -32.96
CA SER A 11 32.00 -45.75 -32.54
C SER A 11 32.31 -46.71 -31.38
N GLY A 12 31.32 -46.92 -30.51
CA GLY A 12 31.30 -48.01 -29.53
C GLY A 12 29.88 -48.30 -29.11
N LEU A 13 29.25 -49.21 -29.82
CA LEU A 13 27.96 -49.82 -29.50
C LEU A 13 28.13 -50.73 -28.30
N THR A 14 27.46 -50.47 -27.16
CA THR A 14 27.27 -51.44 -26.11
C THR A 14 25.86 -51.34 -25.55
N LEU A 15 25.09 -52.33 -25.87
CA LEU A 15 23.78 -52.69 -25.38
C LEU A 15 23.89 -53.12 -23.92
N CYS A 16 23.23 -52.44 -22.99
CA CYS A 16 23.04 -52.96 -21.63
C CYS A 16 21.65 -52.59 -21.13
N CYS A 17 20.88 -53.62 -20.84
CA CYS A 17 19.57 -53.63 -20.22
C CYS A 17 19.58 -52.81 -18.93
N ALA A 18 18.76 -51.79 -18.83
CA ALA A 18 18.45 -51.14 -17.57
C ALA A 18 17.01 -51.46 -17.15
N LEU A 19 16.92 -52.21 -16.08
CA LEU A 19 15.71 -52.45 -15.31
C LEU A 19 15.16 -51.11 -14.81
N GLY A 20 14.08 -50.66 -15.40
CA GLY A 20 13.31 -49.51 -14.93
C GLY A 20 12.50 -49.91 -13.70
N THR A 21 12.98 -49.53 -12.52
CA THR A 21 12.14 -49.51 -11.32
C THR A 21 11.22 -48.27 -11.42
N GLY A 22 10.04 -48.49 -11.98
CA GLY A 22 8.95 -47.53 -11.90
C GLY A 22 8.49 -47.41 -10.45
N PHE A 23 8.83 -46.28 -9.80
CA PHE A 23 8.09 -45.84 -8.61
C PHE A 23 6.69 -45.44 -9.06
N GLY A 24 5.78 -46.41 -9.10
CA GLY A 24 4.36 -46.14 -9.19
C GLY A 24 3.94 -45.36 -7.95
N HIS A 25 3.56 -44.11 -8.14
CA HIS A 25 2.74 -43.43 -7.15
C HIS A 25 1.45 -44.24 -7.04
N ALA A 26 1.34 -45.02 -5.96
CA ALA A 26 0.08 -45.63 -5.57
C ALA A 26 -0.93 -44.51 -5.31
N GLN A 27 -1.75 -44.17 -6.28
CA GLN A 27 -3.01 -43.51 -6.06
C GLN A 27 -3.84 -44.43 -5.18
N THR A 28 -3.95 -44.09 -3.88
CA THR A 28 -4.88 -44.74 -2.98
C THR A 28 -6.27 -44.65 -3.61
N PRO A 29 -6.99 -45.76 -3.82
CA PRO A 29 -8.32 -45.69 -4.42
C PRO A 29 -9.21 -44.84 -3.54
N ALA A 30 -9.80 -43.77 -4.12
CA ALA A 30 -10.86 -43.03 -3.49
C ALA A 30 -11.99 -44.02 -3.20
N THR A 31 -12.20 -44.35 -1.93
CA THR A 31 -13.30 -45.20 -1.48
C THR A 31 -14.60 -44.61 -2.02
N ALA A 32 -15.32 -45.38 -2.84
CA ALA A 32 -16.59 -44.91 -3.40
C ALA A 32 -17.52 -44.47 -2.28
N PRO A 33 -18.26 -43.37 -2.44
CA PRO A 33 -19.12 -42.84 -1.41
C PRO A 33 -20.23 -43.85 -1.07
N LYS A 34 -20.17 -44.44 0.12
CA LYS A 34 -21.13 -45.44 0.59
C LYS A 34 -22.39 -44.75 1.11
N LEU A 35 -23.53 -45.10 0.54
CA LEU A 35 -24.83 -44.58 0.92
C LEU A 35 -25.39 -45.36 2.12
N LEU A 36 -25.62 -44.72 3.25
CA LEU A 36 -26.34 -45.22 4.40
C LEU A 36 -27.81 -44.87 4.23
N ALA A 37 -28.59 -45.86 3.79
CA ALA A 37 -30.04 -45.67 3.64
C ALA A 37 -30.71 -45.60 5.02
N LEU A 38 -31.34 -44.45 5.32
CA LEU A 38 -32.03 -44.16 6.59
C LEU A 38 -33.33 -43.45 6.33
N ASP A 39 -34.42 -43.98 6.80
CA ASP A 39 -35.71 -43.30 6.76
C ASP A 39 -35.82 -42.18 7.81
N ALA A 40 -36.84 -41.31 7.69
CA ALA A 40 -36.98 -40.15 8.57
C ALA A 40 -37.21 -40.55 10.06
N LYS A 41 -37.82 -41.72 10.33
CA LYS A 41 -38.03 -42.22 11.69
C LYS A 41 -36.72 -42.73 12.30
N GLN A 42 -35.89 -43.40 11.51
CA GLN A 42 -34.55 -43.84 11.92
C GLN A 42 -33.62 -42.67 12.18
N GLN A 43 -33.66 -41.64 11.33
CA GLN A 43 -32.88 -40.41 11.54
C GLN A 43 -33.22 -39.72 12.86
N ALA A 44 -34.55 -39.62 13.18
CA ALA A 44 -34.99 -39.03 14.43
C ALA A 44 -34.63 -39.90 15.65
N ALA A 45 -34.74 -41.24 15.55
CA ALA A 45 -34.35 -42.16 16.61
C ALA A 45 -32.83 -42.12 16.92
N LEU A 46 -32.00 -41.89 15.92
CA LEU A 46 -30.56 -41.76 16.06
C LEU A 46 -30.12 -40.33 16.48
N GLY A 47 -31.02 -39.40 16.65
CA GLY A 47 -30.74 -38.01 17.03
C GLY A 47 -29.89 -37.25 15.99
N VAL A 48 -30.05 -37.59 14.70
CA VAL A 48 -29.27 -36.95 13.64
C VAL A 48 -29.84 -35.56 13.35
N GLN A 49 -29.04 -34.54 13.58
CA GLN A 49 -29.32 -33.15 13.17
C GLN A 49 -28.44 -32.78 11.99
N VAL A 50 -28.97 -31.97 11.11
CA VAL A 50 -28.23 -31.48 9.93
C VAL A 50 -28.09 -29.97 9.96
N ALA A 51 -26.99 -29.46 9.38
CA ALA A 51 -26.78 -28.05 9.13
C ALA A 51 -26.31 -27.85 7.70
N THR A 52 -26.57 -26.70 7.13
CA THR A 52 -26.04 -26.29 5.84
C THR A 52 -24.67 -25.68 6.05
N PRO A 53 -23.58 -26.24 5.46
CA PRO A 53 -22.26 -25.63 5.51
C PRO A 53 -22.28 -24.25 4.89
N LEU A 54 -21.50 -23.34 5.44
CA LEU A 54 -21.32 -22.02 4.87
C LEU A 54 -20.22 -22.08 3.80
N ALA A 55 -20.49 -21.60 2.60
CA ALA A 55 -19.47 -21.49 1.57
C ALA A 55 -18.38 -20.52 2.03
N ALA A 56 -17.17 -21.01 2.20
CA ALA A 56 -16.02 -20.22 2.61
C ALA A 56 -15.10 -19.95 1.40
N ASN A 57 -15.59 -19.11 0.48
CA ASN A 57 -14.86 -18.76 -0.74
C ASN A 57 -13.66 -17.81 -0.48
N THR A 58 -13.48 -17.37 0.75
CA THR A 58 -12.45 -16.42 1.16
C THR A 58 -11.65 -16.99 2.32
N ALA A 59 -10.35 -17.23 2.12
CA ALA A 59 -9.45 -17.49 3.22
C ALA A 59 -9.21 -16.18 3.97
N GLN A 60 -9.47 -16.17 5.28
CA GLN A 60 -9.12 -15.04 6.13
C GLN A 60 -7.68 -15.21 6.63
N LEU A 61 -6.82 -14.31 6.22
CA LEU A 61 -5.43 -14.27 6.66
C LEU A 61 -5.25 -13.12 7.65
N LEU A 62 -4.82 -13.45 8.86
CA LEU A 62 -4.44 -12.46 9.87
C LEU A 62 -2.99 -12.03 9.63
N ALA A 63 -2.74 -10.73 9.65
CA ALA A 63 -1.44 -10.13 9.51
C ALA A 63 -1.36 -8.81 10.28
N SER A 64 -0.14 -8.26 10.38
CA SER A 64 0.08 -6.89 10.89
C SER A 64 0.43 -5.97 9.72
N ALA A 65 -0.01 -4.72 9.83
CA ALA A 65 0.31 -3.69 8.85
C ALA A 65 0.70 -2.39 9.54
N THR A 66 1.64 -1.67 8.94
CA THR A 66 1.98 -0.30 9.33
C THR A 66 1.23 0.65 8.41
N VAL A 67 0.57 1.64 9.01
CA VAL A 67 -0.13 2.69 8.28
C VAL A 67 0.86 3.74 7.84
N ASN A 68 1.01 3.92 6.53
CA ASN A 68 1.88 4.93 5.93
C ASN A 68 1.08 5.82 4.97
N THR A 69 1.65 6.94 4.58
CA THR A 69 1.15 7.73 3.44
C THR A 69 1.53 7.04 2.13
N LEU A 70 0.78 7.34 1.06
CA LEU A 70 1.19 6.92 -0.28
C LEU A 70 2.56 7.52 -0.64
N PRO A 71 3.41 6.80 -1.40
CA PRO A 71 4.69 7.32 -1.87
C PRO A 71 4.54 8.67 -2.56
N GLY A 72 5.37 9.66 -2.18
CA GLY A 72 5.30 11.03 -2.68
C GLY A 72 4.26 11.93 -2.01
N LYS A 73 3.58 11.44 -0.98
CA LYS A 73 2.62 12.17 -0.17
C LYS A 73 3.19 12.65 1.18
N ASP A 74 4.42 12.32 1.45
CA ASP A 74 5.21 12.85 2.56
C ASP A 74 6.22 13.86 2.01
N VAL A 75 6.32 15.00 2.69
CA VAL A 75 7.19 16.10 2.30
C VAL A 75 8.05 16.52 3.47
N THR A 76 9.33 16.71 3.17
CA THR A 76 10.29 17.25 4.11
C THR A 76 10.43 18.75 3.91
N VAL A 77 10.24 19.53 4.96
CA VAL A 77 10.49 20.98 4.97
C VAL A 77 11.86 21.22 5.59
N SER A 78 12.78 21.75 4.79
CA SER A 78 14.14 22.04 5.19
C SER A 78 14.40 23.55 5.23
N ALA A 79 15.45 23.96 5.97
CA ALA A 79 15.91 25.35 5.98
C ALA A 79 16.48 25.75 4.60
N PRO A 80 15.96 26.79 3.95
CA PRO A 80 16.47 27.21 2.64
C PRO A 80 17.77 28.01 2.74
N TYR A 81 17.98 28.72 3.83
CA TYR A 81 19.13 29.56 4.11
C TYR A 81 19.69 29.29 5.51
N PRO A 82 21.00 29.56 5.74
CA PRO A 82 21.56 29.51 7.07
C PRO A 82 20.94 30.60 7.94
N GLY A 83 20.60 30.29 9.19
CA GLY A 83 19.96 31.28 10.04
C GLY A 83 19.61 30.77 11.41
N GLN A 84 18.71 31.47 12.09
CA GLN A 84 18.21 31.10 13.43
C GLN A 84 16.68 31.06 13.43
N LEU A 85 16.13 30.01 14.01
CA LEU A 85 14.69 29.92 14.24
C LEU A 85 14.25 30.84 15.36
N SER A 86 13.33 31.76 15.04
CA SER A 86 12.82 32.74 16.01
C SER A 86 11.49 32.35 16.63
N ARG A 87 10.66 31.58 15.93
CA ARG A 87 9.35 31.13 16.38
C ARG A 87 8.95 29.82 15.70
N LEU A 88 8.21 28.98 16.41
CA LEU A 88 7.51 27.81 15.89
C LEU A 88 6.02 28.00 16.12
N TRP A 89 5.19 27.73 15.10
CA TRP A 89 3.73 27.79 15.21
C TRP A 89 3.08 26.43 15.27
N VAL A 90 3.81 25.37 14.94
CA VAL A 90 3.29 24.01 14.86
C VAL A 90 4.18 23.02 15.60
N GLY A 91 3.56 21.97 16.13
CA GLY A 91 4.20 20.83 16.76
C GLY A 91 3.85 19.52 16.08
N VAL A 92 4.41 18.41 16.57
CA VAL A 92 4.07 17.05 16.10
C VAL A 92 2.61 16.76 16.40
N GLY A 93 1.87 16.26 15.40
CA GLY A 93 0.44 15.96 15.47
C GLY A 93 -0.47 17.08 14.99
N ASP A 94 0.04 18.29 14.78
CA ASP A 94 -0.76 19.40 14.28
C ASP A 94 -1.13 19.23 12.81
N ARG A 95 -2.37 19.56 12.48
CA ARG A 95 -2.88 19.57 11.11
C ARG A 95 -2.71 20.92 10.48
N VAL A 96 -2.09 20.96 9.30
CA VAL A 96 -1.79 22.20 8.57
C VAL A 96 -2.43 22.18 7.17
N LYS A 97 -2.74 23.37 6.67
CA LYS A 97 -3.15 23.58 5.27
C LYS A 97 -1.92 23.93 4.42
N ALA A 98 -1.98 23.69 3.12
CA ALA A 98 -0.96 24.20 2.21
C ALA A 98 -0.84 25.74 2.36
N GLY A 99 0.40 26.24 2.46
CA GLY A 99 0.69 27.65 2.72
C GLY A 99 0.61 28.08 4.20
N ALA A 100 0.20 27.21 5.12
CA ALA A 100 0.18 27.54 6.55
C ALA A 100 1.60 27.78 7.09
N ALA A 101 1.75 28.78 7.99
CA ALA A 101 3.02 29.08 8.62
C ALA A 101 3.44 27.96 9.58
N LEU A 102 4.66 27.46 9.44
CA LEU A 102 5.26 26.42 10.28
C LEU A 102 6.25 27.02 11.28
N ALA A 103 7.19 27.82 10.78
CA ALA A 103 8.22 28.45 11.59
C ALA A 103 8.64 29.78 11.00
N GLN A 104 9.13 30.65 11.87
CA GLN A 104 9.82 31.88 11.51
C GLN A 104 11.32 31.73 11.72
N PHE A 105 12.11 32.20 10.77
CA PHE A 105 13.54 32.23 10.89
C PHE A 105 14.12 33.57 10.46
N THR A 106 15.31 33.89 10.94
CA THR A 106 16.05 35.08 10.59
C THR A 106 17.34 34.66 9.92
N SER A 107 17.60 35.23 8.73
CA SER A 107 18.77 34.90 7.90
C SER A 107 19.32 36.15 7.20
N PRO A 108 20.61 36.50 7.40
CA PRO A 108 21.24 37.59 6.62
C PRO A 108 21.22 37.33 5.11
N MET A 109 21.36 36.06 4.68
CA MET A 109 21.31 35.69 3.26
C MET A 109 19.93 35.90 2.65
N LEU A 110 18.85 35.65 3.40
CA LEU A 110 17.50 35.98 2.95
C LEU A 110 17.33 37.49 2.79
N GLY A 111 17.88 38.29 3.72
CA GLY A 111 17.90 39.74 3.61
C GLY A 111 18.58 40.23 2.31
N GLU A 112 19.71 39.64 1.99
CA GLU A 112 20.44 39.91 0.76
C GLU A 112 19.65 39.51 -0.51
N ALA A 113 19.07 38.32 -0.53
CA ALA A 113 18.24 37.84 -1.66
C ALA A 113 17.04 38.78 -1.90
N ARG A 114 16.37 39.24 -0.83
CA ARG A 114 15.28 40.24 -0.93
C ARG A 114 15.75 41.60 -1.45
N ARG A 115 16.92 42.05 -1.00
CA ARG A 115 17.50 43.31 -1.49
C ARG A 115 17.75 43.23 -3.00
N GLN A 116 18.37 42.14 -3.47
CA GLN A 116 18.62 41.89 -4.91
C GLN A 116 17.32 41.85 -5.72
N TRP A 117 16.27 41.22 -5.20
CA TRP A 117 14.95 41.23 -5.85
C TRP A 117 14.35 42.63 -5.95
N GLN A 118 14.45 43.45 -4.89
CA GLN A 118 13.98 44.85 -4.91
C GLN A 118 14.78 45.72 -5.89
N GLU A 119 16.11 45.53 -5.97
CA GLU A 119 16.95 46.22 -6.96
C GLU A 119 16.51 45.89 -8.39
N ALA A 120 16.28 44.56 -8.66
CA ALA A 120 15.76 44.14 -9.96
C ALA A 120 14.39 44.78 -10.29
N GLN A 121 13.47 44.87 -9.29
CA GLN A 121 12.19 45.53 -9.48
C GLN A 121 12.33 47.03 -9.81
N LEU A 122 13.25 47.72 -9.15
CA LEU A 122 13.51 49.16 -9.45
C LEU A 122 14.08 49.33 -10.85
N GLU A 123 15.00 48.45 -11.28
CA GLU A 123 15.56 48.46 -12.64
C GLU A 123 14.48 48.20 -13.70
N LEU A 124 13.58 47.24 -13.47
CA LEU A 124 12.44 47.00 -14.37
C LEU A 124 11.52 48.21 -14.45
N LYS A 125 11.23 48.87 -13.31
CA LYS A 125 10.44 50.10 -13.29
C LYS A 125 11.09 51.20 -14.11
N ASN A 126 12.41 51.39 -14.01
CA ASN A 126 13.17 52.38 -14.77
C ASN A 126 13.16 52.04 -16.26
N ALA A 127 13.39 50.75 -16.62
CA ALA A 127 13.34 50.30 -18.00
C ALA A 127 11.95 50.47 -18.65
N ASN A 128 10.87 50.17 -17.91
CA ASN A 128 9.50 50.41 -18.37
C ASN A 128 9.23 51.90 -18.66
N SER A 129 9.68 52.80 -17.76
CA SER A 129 9.53 54.24 -17.94
C SER A 129 10.35 54.76 -19.11
N ALA A 130 11.54 54.19 -19.34
CA ALA A 130 12.36 54.55 -20.49
C ALA A 130 11.70 54.09 -21.80
N LEU A 131 11.21 52.86 -21.86
CA LEU A 131 10.50 52.32 -23.02
C LEU A 131 9.26 53.15 -23.36
N GLN A 132 8.48 53.51 -22.37
CA GLN A 132 7.29 54.32 -22.57
C GLN A 132 7.62 55.71 -23.16
N ARG A 133 8.68 56.35 -22.67
CA ARG A 133 9.12 57.65 -23.24
C ARG A 133 9.64 57.51 -24.66
N ASP A 134 10.50 56.49 -24.92
CA ASP A 134 11.05 56.25 -26.24
C ASP A 134 9.94 55.90 -27.25
N GLN A 135 8.91 55.13 -26.82
CA GLN A 135 7.76 54.82 -27.66
C GLN A 135 6.97 56.10 -28.06
N ALA A 136 6.68 56.98 -27.11
CA ALA A 136 6.01 58.26 -27.39
C ALA A 136 6.83 59.14 -28.37
N MET A 137 8.15 59.21 -28.20
CA MET A 137 9.02 59.93 -29.12
C MET A 137 9.11 59.33 -30.53
N LEU A 138 8.96 57.99 -30.65
CA LEU A 138 8.87 57.33 -31.95
C LEU A 138 7.53 57.68 -32.64
N ASP A 139 6.42 57.66 -31.88
CA ASP A 139 5.09 57.99 -32.39
C ASP A 139 4.99 59.43 -32.89
N GLU A 140 5.78 60.34 -32.28
CA GLU A 140 5.95 61.72 -32.70
C GLU A 140 7.01 61.90 -33.84
N GLY A 141 7.65 60.81 -34.26
CA GLY A 141 8.66 60.84 -35.32
C GLY A 141 10.05 61.44 -34.92
N ILE A 142 10.32 61.59 -33.61
CA ILE A 142 11.50 62.24 -33.06
C ILE A 142 12.72 61.27 -33.04
N ILE A 143 12.48 59.98 -32.80
CA ILE A 143 13.55 59.01 -32.72
C ILE A 143 13.34 57.82 -33.68
N PRO A 144 14.43 57.15 -34.12
CA PRO A 144 14.31 55.99 -34.98
C PRO A 144 13.84 54.72 -34.24
N ALA A 145 13.14 53.82 -34.91
CA ALA A 145 12.60 52.57 -34.37
C ALA A 145 13.66 51.68 -33.71
N VAL A 146 14.92 51.71 -34.21
CA VAL A 146 16.05 50.98 -33.63
C VAL A 146 16.30 51.40 -32.18
N ARG A 147 16.10 52.66 -31.83
CA ARG A 147 16.26 53.15 -30.45
C ARG A 147 15.22 52.50 -29.52
N VAL A 148 13.97 52.45 -29.93
CA VAL A 148 12.88 51.79 -29.16
C VAL A 148 13.16 50.28 -29.02
N GLN A 149 13.69 49.66 -30.07
CA GLN A 149 14.07 48.24 -29.98
C GLN A 149 15.15 47.97 -28.93
N ILE A 150 16.15 48.86 -28.85
CA ILE A 150 17.20 48.75 -27.79
C ILE A 150 16.61 48.90 -26.40
N THR A 151 15.71 49.85 -26.21
CA THR A 151 15.06 50.11 -24.90
C THR A 151 14.14 48.95 -24.54
N ARG A 152 13.42 48.37 -25.52
CA ARG A 152 12.61 47.17 -25.32
C ARG A 152 13.44 45.98 -24.86
N ASN A 153 14.59 45.72 -25.54
CA ASN A 153 15.48 44.63 -25.14
C ASN A 153 16.00 44.82 -23.69
N LYS A 154 16.23 46.04 -23.26
CA LYS A 154 16.64 46.34 -21.87
C LYS A 154 15.49 46.05 -20.90
N GLN A 155 14.26 46.40 -21.26
CA GLN A 155 13.09 46.13 -20.44
C GLN A 155 12.85 44.65 -20.29
N GLU A 156 12.95 43.88 -21.39
CA GLU A 156 12.80 42.40 -21.37
C GLU A 156 13.88 41.75 -20.51
N ALA A 157 15.14 42.23 -20.58
CA ALA A 157 16.23 41.74 -19.74
C ALA A 157 15.99 42.01 -18.24
N ALA A 158 15.53 43.24 -17.90
CA ALA A 158 15.18 43.59 -16.53
C ALA A 158 13.99 42.74 -16.00
N GLN A 159 13.00 42.48 -16.84
CA GLN A 159 11.87 41.65 -16.50
C GLN A 159 12.30 40.21 -16.23
N ALA A 160 13.17 39.65 -17.07
CA ALA A 160 13.73 38.30 -16.87
C ALA A 160 14.53 38.19 -15.55
N LEU A 161 15.26 39.27 -15.18
CA LEU A 161 16.02 39.29 -13.91
C LEU A 161 15.05 39.28 -12.71
N VAL A 162 13.96 40.05 -12.73
CA VAL A 162 12.94 40.02 -11.66
C VAL A 162 12.35 38.63 -11.52
N GLN A 163 11.98 38.02 -12.63
CA GLN A 163 11.44 36.64 -12.63
C GLN A 163 12.42 35.60 -12.04
N ALA A 164 13.70 35.74 -12.38
CA ALA A 164 14.74 34.84 -11.84
C ALA A 164 14.88 35.00 -10.32
N ARG A 165 14.94 36.24 -9.81
CA ARG A 165 15.04 36.51 -8.36
C ARG A 165 13.79 36.07 -7.59
N GLU A 166 12.62 36.28 -8.20
CA GLU A 166 11.37 35.79 -7.60
C GLU A 166 11.28 34.27 -7.57
N ALA A 167 11.75 33.58 -8.61
CA ALA A 167 11.81 32.12 -8.65
C ALA A 167 12.77 31.58 -7.57
N GLU A 168 13.91 32.24 -7.33
CA GLU A 168 14.85 31.91 -6.27
C GLU A 168 14.19 31.99 -4.87
N LEU A 169 13.48 33.08 -4.57
CA LEU A 169 12.75 33.24 -3.31
C LEU A 169 11.62 32.23 -3.16
N ARG A 170 10.88 31.94 -4.24
CA ARG A 170 9.81 30.90 -4.22
C ARG A 170 10.36 29.52 -4.00
N ALA A 171 11.48 29.16 -4.65
CA ALA A 171 12.15 27.88 -4.45
C ALA A 171 12.63 27.70 -3.00
N ALA A 172 12.96 28.78 -2.32
CA ALA A 172 13.26 28.78 -0.90
C ALA A 172 12.02 28.58 0.02
N GLY A 173 10.82 28.37 -0.53
CA GLY A 173 9.59 28.21 0.24
C GLY A 173 9.12 29.50 0.95
N ILE A 174 9.69 30.64 0.55
CA ILE A 174 9.35 31.95 1.09
C ILE A 174 8.32 32.55 0.13
N GLY A 175 7.06 32.54 0.55
CA GLY A 175 5.99 33.07 -0.29
C GLY A 175 6.24 34.53 -0.68
N ALA A 176 6.02 34.84 -1.94
CA ALA A 176 6.04 36.21 -2.45
C ALA A 176 4.99 37.11 -1.76
N ASN A 177 3.99 36.48 -1.11
CA ASN A 177 2.91 37.15 -0.37
C ASN A 177 3.27 37.46 1.10
N ALA A 178 4.55 37.42 1.48
CA ALA A 178 5.00 37.89 2.81
C ALA A 178 4.81 39.42 3.01
N ASP A 179 3.92 40.03 2.27
CA ASP A 179 3.55 41.42 2.40
C ASP A 179 2.87 41.77 3.73
N HIS A 180 2.27 40.82 4.40
CA HIS A 180 1.68 41.03 5.72
C HIS A 180 2.70 41.24 6.84
N ASP A 181 3.94 40.77 6.65
CA ASP A 181 5.00 40.85 7.68
C ASP A 181 6.04 41.98 7.42
N LYS A 182 5.93 42.71 6.30
CA LYS A 182 6.95 43.70 5.91
C LYS A 182 7.14 44.84 6.92
N ALA A 183 6.11 45.18 7.67
CA ALA A 183 6.16 46.28 8.62
C ALA A 183 6.75 45.88 9.99
N THR A 184 6.73 44.61 10.35
CA THR A 184 7.01 44.15 11.72
C THR A 184 8.28 43.30 11.87
N MET A 185 8.78 42.69 10.79
CA MET A 185 9.79 41.61 10.90
C MET A 185 11.17 41.93 10.29
N GLY A 186 11.35 43.02 9.57
CA GLY A 186 12.61 43.34 8.91
C GLY A 186 12.95 42.41 7.74
N TYR A 187 13.83 42.86 6.84
CA TYR A 187 14.20 42.19 5.59
C TYR A 187 14.86 40.77 5.78
N ALA A 188 15.48 40.55 6.92
CA ALA A 188 16.20 39.28 7.20
C ALA A 188 15.29 38.19 7.75
N SER A 189 14.05 38.46 8.07
CA SER A 189 13.12 37.46 8.63
C SER A 189 12.25 36.81 7.55
N GLY A 190 12.04 35.52 7.65
CA GLY A 190 11.22 34.72 6.72
C GLY A 190 10.33 33.74 7.46
N THR A 191 9.21 33.39 6.81
CA THR A 191 8.27 32.39 7.29
C THR A 191 8.38 31.15 6.43
N LEU A 192 8.66 30.02 7.04
CA LEU A 192 8.56 28.72 6.41
C LEU A 192 7.10 28.28 6.38
N THR A 193 6.61 27.89 5.21
CA THR A 193 5.23 27.49 5.01
C THR A 193 5.12 26.02 4.63
N ALA A 194 3.98 25.42 4.91
CA ALA A 194 3.66 24.04 4.53
C ALA A 194 3.48 23.94 3.01
N PRO A 195 4.24 23.10 2.29
CA PRO A 195 4.08 22.93 0.85
C PRO A 195 2.82 22.14 0.49
N ILE A 196 2.33 21.29 1.42
CA ILE A 196 1.12 20.50 1.27
C ILE A 196 0.21 20.64 2.50
N ALA A 197 -1.07 20.32 2.34
CA ALA A 197 -1.95 20.08 3.48
C ALA A 197 -1.68 18.69 4.07
N GLY A 198 -1.79 18.55 5.40
CA GLY A 198 -1.56 17.28 6.07
C GLY A 198 -1.26 17.45 7.55
N VAL A 199 -0.60 16.43 8.13
CA VAL A 199 -0.23 16.40 9.55
C VAL A 199 1.29 16.47 9.69
N VAL A 200 1.77 17.19 10.68
CA VAL A 200 3.19 17.23 11.08
C VAL A 200 3.54 15.92 11.77
N THR A 201 4.29 15.06 11.11
CA THR A 201 4.68 13.75 11.65
C THR A 201 5.95 13.83 12.49
N GLN A 202 6.85 14.74 12.17
CA GLN A 202 8.09 14.98 12.92
C GLN A 202 8.44 16.46 12.90
N ALA A 203 8.97 16.96 14.01
CA ALA A 203 9.53 18.30 14.16
C ALA A 203 10.92 18.18 14.79
N PHE A 204 11.94 18.62 14.06
CA PHE A 204 13.33 18.64 14.51
C PHE A 204 13.79 20.04 14.91
N ALA A 205 12.90 21.02 14.78
CA ALA A 205 13.16 22.43 14.97
C ALA A 205 12.97 22.82 16.44
N ALA A 206 13.88 23.64 16.97
CA ALA A 206 13.74 24.28 18.28
C ALA A 206 13.90 25.81 18.15
N VAL A 207 13.15 26.59 18.94
CA VAL A 207 13.29 28.03 18.97
C VAL A 207 14.69 28.41 19.47
N GLY A 208 15.35 29.35 18.79
CA GLY A 208 16.72 29.76 19.07
C GLY A 208 17.78 28.89 18.39
N GLN A 209 17.42 27.78 17.79
CA GLN A 209 18.33 26.89 17.07
C GLN A 209 18.91 27.57 15.85
N ARG A 210 20.24 27.45 15.64
CA ARG A 210 20.88 27.75 14.36
C ARG A 210 20.71 26.59 13.41
N VAL A 211 20.41 26.91 12.16
CA VAL A 211 20.18 25.92 11.09
C VAL A 211 21.04 26.25 9.88
N GLU A 212 21.54 25.19 9.25
CA GLU A 212 22.27 25.25 7.99
C GLU A 212 21.33 24.98 6.80
N PRO A 213 21.68 25.38 5.58
CA PRO A 213 20.88 25.08 4.40
C PRO A 213 20.70 23.57 4.24
N GLY A 214 19.46 23.15 3.94
CA GLY A 214 19.11 21.74 3.80
C GLY A 214 18.84 21.01 5.13
N ALA A 215 19.06 21.62 6.29
CA ALA A 215 18.69 21.03 7.57
C ALA A 215 17.17 20.74 7.62
N VAL A 216 16.81 19.50 7.89
CA VAL A 216 15.40 19.08 8.00
C VAL A 216 14.78 19.69 9.26
N LEU A 217 13.67 20.39 9.11
CA LEU A 217 12.96 21.03 10.21
C LEU A 217 11.64 20.35 10.53
N PHE A 218 10.88 19.98 9.51
CA PHE A 218 9.60 19.30 9.67
C PHE A 218 9.45 18.18 8.64
N LYS A 219 8.69 17.15 9.01
CA LYS A 219 8.11 16.22 8.05
C LYS A 219 6.61 16.33 8.10
N LEU A 220 6.01 16.46 6.94
CA LEU A 220 4.56 16.56 6.74
C LEU A 220 4.09 15.33 5.98
N ALA A 221 2.94 14.79 6.36
CA ALA A 221 2.30 13.69 5.67
C ALA A 221 0.86 14.07 5.28
N ASP A 222 0.52 13.83 4.02
CA ASP A 222 -0.86 13.97 3.54
C ASP A 222 -1.68 12.78 4.05
N ASP A 223 -2.50 13.00 5.07
CA ASP A 223 -3.34 12.00 5.72
C ASP A 223 -4.63 11.67 4.95
N SER A 224 -4.87 12.31 3.81
CA SER A 224 -6.01 12.03 2.94
C SER A 224 -5.84 10.73 2.13
N SER A 225 -4.61 10.26 1.99
CA SER A 225 -4.26 9.12 1.15
C SER A 225 -3.32 8.20 1.89
N LEU A 226 -3.88 7.13 2.47
CA LEU A 226 -3.15 6.17 3.29
C LEU A 226 -2.91 4.86 2.56
N GLN A 227 -1.81 4.20 2.90
CA GLN A 227 -1.54 2.81 2.52
C GLN A 227 -1.21 1.97 3.76
N LEU A 228 -1.44 0.68 3.64
CA LEU A 228 -1.04 -0.31 4.61
C LEU A 228 0.17 -1.08 4.04
N ASP A 229 1.28 -1.01 4.75
CA ASP A 229 2.45 -1.85 4.47
C ASP A 229 2.33 -3.11 5.32
N ILE A 230 1.95 -4.20 4.66
CA ILE A 230 1.62 -5.48 5.28
C ILE A 230 2.87 -6.34 5.31
N GLN A 231 3.17 -6.95 6.46
CA GLN A 231 4.25 -7.92 6.62
C GLN A 231 3.66 -9.27 6.99
N LEU A 232 4.05 -10.30 6.28
CA LEU A 232 3.54 -11.65 6.51
C LEU A 232 4.55 -12.71 6.04
N ALA A 233 4.40 -13.94 6.54
CA ALA A 233 5.24 -15.06 6.12
C ALA A 233 5.06 -15.35 4.62
N SER A 234 6.10 -15.80 3.95
CA SER A 234 6.13 -15.97 2.49
C SER A 234 5.09 -16.97 1.96
N ASP A 235 4.78 -18.02 2.74
CA ASP A 235 3.73 -19.00 2.44
C ASP A 235 2.32 -18.38 2.41
N LYS A 236 2.06 -17.44 3.32
CA LYS A 236 0.81 -16.66 3.35
C LYS A 236 0.76 -15.61 2.25
N ALA A 237 1.89 -14.97 1.96
CA ALA A 237 1.98 -14.00 0.87
C ALA A 237 1.68 -14.60 -0.51
N ALA A 238 2.05 -15.86 -0.72
CA ALA A 238 1.74 -16.59 -1.96
C ALA A 238 0.23 -16.76 -2.21
N GLN A 239 -0.60 -16.64 -1.18
CA GLN A 239 -2.06 -16.75 -1.27
C GLN A 239 -2.75 -15.42 -1.59
N LEU A 240 -2.01 -14.30 -1.49
CA LEU A 240 -2.55 -12.96 -1.74
C LEU A 240 -2.57 -12.62 -3.22
N GLN A 241 -3.61 -11.92 -3.62
CA GLN A 241 -3.76 -11.40 -4.98
C GLN A 241 -4.03 -9.89 -4.95
N VAL A 242 -3.61 -9.21 -6.01
CA VAL A 242 -3.97 -7.80 -6.23
C VAL A 242 -5.49 -7.70 -6.35
N GLY A 243 -6.07 -6.79 -5.58
CA GLY A 243 -7.52 -6.59 -5.49
C GLY A 243 -8.19 -7.26 -4.29
N ASP A 244 -7.46 -8.08 -3.50
CA ASP A 244 -8.00 -8.65 -2.27
C ASP A 244 -8.38 -7.55 -1.27
N ALA A 245 -9.50 -7.76 -0.58
CA ALA A 245 -9.97 -6.82 0.43
C ALA A 245 -9.20 -7.00 1.75
N VAL A 246 -8.83 -5.88 2.34
CA VAL A 246 -8.17 -5.82 3.64
C VAL A 246 -9.09 -5.07 4.61
N LEU A 247 -9.40 -5.68 5.73
CA LEU A 247 -10.20 -5.10 6.79
C LEU A 247 -9.31 -4.78 7.99
N VAL A 248 -9.55 -3.62 8.61
CA VAL A 248 -8.94 -3.20 9.87
C VAL A 248 -10.05 -3.01 10.91
N PRO A 249 -10.52 -4.09 11.56
CA PRO A 249 -11.71 -4.04 12.42
C PRO A 249 -11.58 -3.04 13.57
N SER A 250 -10.37 -2.93 14.17
CA SER A 250 -10.11 -2.03 15.30
C SER A 250 -10.24 -0.54 14.95
N ARG A 251 -10.18 -0.18 13.66
CA ARG A 251 -10.24 1.21 13.16
C ARG A 251 -11.39 1.48 12.20
N GLU A 252 -12.24 0.49 11.96
CA GLU A 252 -13.37 0.59 11.00
C GLU A 252 -12.89 1.00 9.60
N ALA A 253 -11.68 0.56 9.22
CA ALA A 253 -11.05 0.93 7.97
C ALA A 253 -11.03 -0.23 6.98
N GLN A 254 -11.02 0.12 5.69
CA GLN A 254 -10.94 -0.85 4.59
C GLN A 254 -9.86 -0.43 3.60
N ALA A 255 -9.19 -1.43 3.05
CA ALA A 255 -8.16 -1.24 2.05
C ALA A 255 -8.22 -2.32 0.97
N LYS A 256 -7.51 -2.12 -0.13
CA LYS A 256 -7.35 -3.10 -1.21
C LYS A 256 -5.88 -3.35 -1.50
N ILE A 257 -5.50 -4.61 -1.65
CA ILE A 257 -4.14 -4.98 -2.07
C ILE A 257 -3.87 -4.46 -3.48
N VAL A 258 -2.79 -3.68 -3.62
CA VAL A 258 -2.32 -3.13 -4.91
C VAL A 258 -1.00 -3.75 -5.37
N GLY A 259 -0.30 -4.44 -4.48
CA GLY A 259 0.94 -5.10 -4.81
C GLY A 259 1.38 -6.09 -3.76
N VAL A 260 1.93 -7.21 -4.21
CA VAL A 260 2.52 -8.25 -3.36
C VAL A 260 3.95 -8.46 -3.84
N SER A 261 4.93 -8.28 -2.95
CA SER A 261 6.32 -8.58 -3.24
C SER A 261 6.56 -10.09 -3.12
N ARG A 262 7.23 -10.67 -4.11
CA ARG A 262 7.73 -12.04 -4.03
C ARG A 262 9.10 -12.13 -3.36
N ALA A 263 9.77 -10.99 -3.15
CA ALA A 263 11.02 -10.93 -2.42
C ALA A 263 10.75 -10.91 -0.92
N VAL A 264 11.53 -11.66 -0.18
CA VAL A 264 11.53 -11.66 1.28
C VAL A 264 12.66 -10.76 1.79
N ASP A 265 12.45 -10.14 2.94
CA ASP A 265 13.49 -9.36 3.62
C ASP A 265 14.41 -10.26 4.47
N ALA A 266 15.35 -9.63 5.17
CA ALA A 266 16.29 -10.34 6.04
C ALA A 266 15.59 -11.14 7.16
N SER A 267 14.34 -10.80 7.51
CA SER A 267 13.50 -11.51 8.48
C SER A 267 12.66 -12.61 7.84
N GLN A 268 12.87 -12.93 6.55
CA GLN A 268 12.09 -13.87 5.74
C GLN A 268 10.59 -13.52 5.64
N LEU A 269 10.26 -12.25 5.82
CA LEU A 269 8.91 -11.75 5.64
C LEU A 269 8.74 -11.18 4.22
N ALA A 270 7.65 -11.56 3.60
CA ALA A 270 7.18 -10.94 2.37
C ALA A 270 6.42 -9.65 2.69
N LYS A 271 6.44 -8.69 1.76
CA LYS A 271 5.75 -7.41 1.88
C LYS A 271 4.60 -7.33 0.89
N ALA A 272 3.45 -6.87 1.37
CA ALA A 272 2.35 -6.50 0.50
C ALA A 272 1.92 -5.06 0.80
N ARG A 273 1.40 -4.37 -0.19
CA ARG A 273 0.87 -3.01 -0.06
C ARG A 273 -0.61 -3.00 -0.37
N ALA A 274 -1.36 -2.31 0.48
CA ALA A 274 -2.78 -2.08 0.24
C ALA A 274 -3.09 -0.59 0.33
N VAL A 275 -3.87 -0.06 -0.60
CA VAL A 275 -4.34 1.33 -0.57
C VAL A 275 -5.64 1.37 0.23
N VAL A 276 -5.70 2.29 1.16
CA VAL A 276 -6.88 2.50 2.01
C VAL A 276 -7.99 3.13 1.17
N THR A 277 -9.14 2.47 1.15
CA THR A 277 -10.36 2.94 0.45
C THR A 277 -11.32 3.65 1.40
N GLN A 278 -11.33 3.23 2.66
CA GLN A 278 -12.09 3.86 3.73
C GLN A 278 -11.16 4.03 4.93
N PRO A 279 -10.76 5.26 5.27
CA PRO A 279 -9.70 5.49 6.25
C PRO A 279 -10.13 5.21 7.70
N GLY A 280 -11.44 5.22 8.01
CA GLY A 280 -11.91 5.04 9.36
C GLY A 280 -11.18 5.96 10.35
N ARG A 281 -10.60 5.36 11.41
CA ARG A 281 -9.82 6.06 12.45
C ARG A 281 -8.32 5.74 12.39
N LEU A 282 -7.78 5.44 11.21
CA LEU A 282 -6.35 5.16 11.02
C LEU A 282 -5.49 6.40 11.23
N GLN A 283 -4.32 6.21 11.84
CA GLN A 283 -3.31 7.25 12.00
C GLN A 283 -2.00 6.86 11.33
N VAL A 284 -1.32 7.82 10.71
CA VAL A 284 -0.01 7.59 10.08
C VAL A 284 1.02 7.14 11.12
N GLY A 285 1.77 6.10 10.81
CA GLY A 285 2.78 5.49 11.71
C GLY A 285 2.23 4.44 12.66
N GLU A 286 0.92 4.21 12.70
CA GLU A 286 0.30 3.21 13.56
C GLU A 286 0.53 1.78 13.02
N VAL A 287 0.72 0.83 13.93
CA VAL A 287 0.72 -0.60 13.61
C VAL A 287 -0.63 -1.19 13.98
N VAL A 288 -1.31 -1.79 13.01
CA VAL A 288 -2.66 -2.35 13.15
C VAL A 288 -2.72 -3.82 12.80
N ALA A 289 -3.57 -4.56 13.50
CA ALA A 289 -3.94 -5.91 13.09
C ALA A 289 -4.96 -5.84 11.97
N ILE A 290 -4.74 -6.61 10.91
CA ILE A 290 -5.57 -6.65 9.73
C ILE A 290 -6.05 -8.06 9.42
N THR A 291 -7.18 -8.14 8.75
CA THR A 291 -7.72 -9.37 8.16
C THR A 291 -7.76 -9.22 6.65
N VAL A 292 -6.98 -10.00 5.93
CA VAL A 292 -7.04 -10.03 4.46
C VAL A 292 -8.01 -11.10 4.01
N GLN A 293 -8.98 -10.73 3.20
CA GLN A 293 -9.92 -11.63 2.55
C GLN A 293 -9.34 -12.06 1.20
N ALA A 294 -8.46 -13.08 1.23
CA ALA A 294 -7.89 -13.61 0.02
C ALA A 294 -8.94 -14.38 -0.78
N LYS A 295 -9.13 -14.01 -2.05
CA LYS A 295 -9.93 -14.81 -2.98
C LYS A 295 -9.25 -16.17 -3.16
N ALA A 296 -10.01 -17.25 -3.02
CA ALA A 296 -9.47 -18.57 -3.33
C ALA A 296 -8.88 -18.56 -4.75
N PRO A 297 -7.65 -19.07 -4.95
CA PRO A 297 -7.07 -19.15 -6.28
C PRO A 297 -8.02 -19.93 -7.20
N THR A 298 -8.34 -19.37 -8.35
CA THR A 298 -9.25 -19.93 -9.36
C THR A 298 -8.75 -21.29 -9.94
N ALA A 299 -7.56 -21.71 -9.55
CA ALA A 299 -6.91 -22.92 -10.06
C ALA A 299 -7.33 -24.23 -9.36
N THR A 300 -8.03 -24.16 -8.22
CA THR A 300 -8.55 -25.37 -7.56
C THR A 300 -10.07 -25.30 -7.55
N SER A 301 -10.70 -26.06 -8.40
CA SER A 301 -12.16 -26.14 -8.56
C SER A 301 -12.90 -26.76 -7.35
N VAL A 302 -12.21 -26.98 -6.24
CA VAL A 302 -12.81 -27.57 -5.04
C VAL A 302 -13.30 -26.47 -4.13
N ALA A 303 -14.62 -26.42 -3.93
CA ALA A 303 -15.25 -25.46 -3.04
C ALA A 303 -14.80 -25.66 -1.58
N ARG A 304 -14.66 -24.56 -0.86
CA ARG A 304 -14.33 -24.56 0.58
C ARG A 304 -15.58 -24.29 1.41
N TRP A 305 -15.71 -25.03 2.49
CA TRP A 305 -16.88 -25.02 3.34
C TRP A 305 -16.48 -24.86 4.80
N LEU A 306 -17.17 -23.98 5.49
CA LEU A 306 -17.09 -23.83 6.93
C LEU A 306 -18.23 -24.61 7.57
N LEU A 307 -17.89 -25.50 8.48
CA LEU A 307 -18.87 -26.35 9.18
C LEU A 307 -18.47 -26.51 10.66
N PRO A 308 -19.41 -26.83 11.56
CA PRO A 308 -19.09 -27.12 12.95
C PRO A 308 -18.07 -28.25 13.07
N ALA A 309 -17.04 -28.09 13.90
CA ALA A 309 -15.95 -29.05 14.06
C ALA A 309 -16.46 -30.45 14.45
N ARG A 310 -17.55 -30.53 15.19
CA ARG A 310 -18.24 -31.76 15.57
C ARG A 310 -18.81 -32.56 14.40
N ALA A 311 -18.93 -31.99 13.19
CA ALA A 311 -19.37 -32.70 11.99
C ALA A 311 -18.26 -33.60 11.40
N LEU A 312 -16.99 -33.37 11.80
CA LEU A 312 -15.85 -34.15 11.36
C LEU A 312 -15.73 -35.46 12.14
N THR A 313 -15.49 -36.54 11.43
CA THR A 313 -15.25 -37.87 12.02
C THR A 313 -13.94 -38.43 11.49
N PRO A 314 -12.99 -38.79 12.36
CA PRO A 314 -11.78 -39.50 11.94
C PRO A 314 -12.11 -40.94 11.52
N TRP A 315 -11.63 -41.35 10.34
CA TRP A 315 -11.81 -42.66 9.78
C TRP A 315 -10.65 -43.05 8.90
N ASN A 316 -10.01 -44.17 9.18
CA ASN A 316 -8.90 -44.73 8.38
C ASN A 316 -7.89 -43.68 7.92
N ASN A 317 -7.36 -42.90 8.87
CA ASN A 317 -6.41 -41.80 8.63
C ASN A 317 -6.92 -40.63 7.75
N GLN A 318 -8.25 -40.54 7.55
CA GLN A 318 -8.93 -39.45 6.83
C GLN A 318 -10.00 -38.81 7.69
N SER A 319 -10.43 -37.59 7.34
CA SER A 319 -11.60 -36.97 7.94
C SER A 319 -12.81 -37.16 7.04
N LEU A 320 -13.89 -37.70 7.61
CA LEU A 320 -15.15 -37.92 6.94
C LEU A 320 -16.20 -36.92 7.42
N VAL A 321 -17.13 -36.60 6.52
CA VAL A 321 -18.38 -35.86 6.81
C VAL A 321 -19.56 -36.65 6.22
N PHE A 322 -20.66 -36.74 6.96
CA PHE A 322 -21.88 -37.36 6.47
C PHE A 322 -22.76 -36.31 5.78
N VAL A 323 -22.86 -36.41 4.46
CA VAL A 323 -23.66 -35.52 3.62
C VAL A 323 -25.03 -36.13 3.40
N ARG A 324 -26.10 -35.36 3.66
CA ARG A 324 -27.47 -35.79 3.45
C ARG A 324 -27.79 -35.97 1.97
N GLN A 325 -28.40 -37.09 1.65
CA GLN A 325 -28.99 -37.43 0.35
C GLN A 325 -30.49 -37.63 0.46
N SER A 326 -31.17 -37.79 -0.65
CA SER A 326 -32.62 -38.02 -0.68
C SER A 326 -33.10 -39.25 0.14
N THR A 327 -32.27 -40.29 0.24
CA THR A 327 -32.59 -41.59 0.86
C THR A 327 -31.71 -41.90 2.08
N GLY A 328 -31.00 -40.93 2.64
CA GLY A 328 -30.12 -41.17 3.79
C GLY A 328 -28.89 -40.27 3.84
N PHE A 329 -27.73 -40.82 4.23
CA PHE A 329 -26.47 -40.10 4.35
C PHE A 329 -25.37 -40.80 3.58
N THR A 330 -24.49 -40.01 3.00
CA THR A 330 -23.30 -40.51 2.33
C THR A 330 -22.06 -40.06 3.08
N ALA A 331 -21.18 -40.98 3.45
CA ALA A 331 -19.88 -40.66 4.03
C ALA A 331 -18.93 -40.16 2.90
N GLN A 332 -18.42 -38.98 3.05
CA GLN A 332 -17.47 -38.39 2.10
C GLN A 332 -16.20 -37.97 2.79
N ALA A 333 -15.06 -38.35 2.21
CA ALA A 333 -13.76 -37.88 2.68
C ALA A 333 -13.59 -36.39 2.33
N VAL A 334 -13.10 -35.61 3.31
CA VAL A 334 -12.83 -34.20 3.15
C VAL A 334 -11.41 -33.88 3.55
N ARG A 335 -10.84 -32.88 2.91
CA ARG A 335 -9.53 -32.35 3.30
C ARG A 335 -9.75 -31.19 4.29
N VAL A 336 -9.33 -31.38 5.54
CA VAL A 336 -9.38 -30.33 6.55
C VAL A 336 -8.22 -29.37 6.34
N LEU A 337 -8.52 -28.08 6.13
CA LEU A 337 -7.53 -27.02 5.96
C LEU A 337 -7.17 -26.37 7.30
N SER A 338 -8.17 -26.15 8.15
CA SER A 338 -7.99 -25.66 9.51
C SER A 338 -9.19 -26.10 10.36
N SER A 339 -8.96 -26.31 11.66
CA SER A 339 -10.02 -26.61 12.62
C SER A 339 -9.67 -25.98 13.97
N ASN A 340 -10.70 -25.49 14.65
CA ASN A 340 -10.68 -25.10 16.06
C ASN A 340 -11.79 -25.87 16.79
N ASP A 341 -12.03 -25.57 18.08
CA ASP A 341 -13.01 -26.27 18.90
C ASP A 341 -14.47 -26.13 18.38
N ASP A 342 -14.80 -25.05 17.70
CA ASP A 342 -16.15 -24.75 17.24
C ASP A 342 -16.38 -25.06 15.77
N MET A 343 -15.41 -24.69 14.90
CA MET A 343 -15.57 -24.68 13.45
C MET A 343 -14.39 -25.32 12.73
N ALA A 344 -14.67 -25.92 11.59
CA ALA A 344 -13.66 -26.47 10.70
C ALA A 344 -13.85 -25.98 9.26
N LEU A 345 -12.75 -25.62 8.61
CA LEU A 345 -12.66 -25.28 7.20
C LEU A 345 -12.22 -26.52 6.42
N VAL A 346 -13.05 -26.94 5.47
CA VAL A 346 -12.79 -28.14 4.67
C VAL A 346 -12.87 -27.85 3.18
N GLU A 347 -12.10 -28.58 2.39
CA GLU A 347 -12.24 -28.66 0.93
C GLU A 347 -13.11 -29.86 0.57
N ALA A 348 -14.22 -29.60 -0.14
CA ALA A 348 -15.09 -30.65 -0.65
C ALA A 348 -15.87 -30.15 -1.87
N ASN A 349 -16.20 -31.10 -2.76
CA ASN A 349 -17.00 -30.78 -3.94
C ASN A 349 -18.47 -31.07 -3.67
N TRP A 350 -19.14 -30.17 -2.96
CA TRP A 350 -20.56 -30.26 -2.64
C TRP A 350 -21.39 -29.23 -3.41
N PRO A 351 -22.64 -29.57 -3.77
CA PRO A 351 -23.61 -28.58 -4.22
C PRO A 351 -23.88 -27.52 -3.15
N ALA A 352 -24.24 -26.32 -3.56
CA ALA A 352 -24.46 -25.17 -2.64
C ALA A 352 -25.52 -25.42 -1.55
N ASN A 353 -26.46 -26.33 -1.78
CA ASN A 353 -27.55 -26.64 -0.85
C ASN A 353 -27.31 -27.93 -0.06
N SER A 354 -26.09 -28.46 -0.02
CA SER A 354 -25.77 -29.68 0.71
C SER A 354 -26.02 -29.48 2.20
N GLN A 355 -26.54 -30.51 2.85
CA GLN A 355 -26.71 -30.56 4.30
C GLN A 355 -25.76 -31.61 4.87
N VAL A 356 -25.10 -31.29 5.98
CA VAL A 356 -24.18 -32.21 6.67
C VAL A 356 -24.70 -32.53 8.07
N ALA A 357 -24.49 -33.77 8.51
CA ALA A 357 -24.86 -34.17 9.86
C ALA A 357 -23.92 -33.49 10.88
N ILE A 358 -24.49 -32.89 11.92
CA ILE A 358 -23.78 -32.22 13.02
C ILE A 358 -24.06 -32.88 14.38
N SER A 359 -24.99 -33.86 14.43
CA SER A 359 -25.28 -34.66 15.59
C SER A 359 -25.64 -36.10 15.15
N GLY A 360 -25.63 -37.07 16.05
CA GLY A 360 -25.84 -38.48 15.73
C GLY A 360 -24.71 -39.17 14.96
N ILE A 361 -23.56 -38.53 14.87
CA ILE A 361 -22.42 -38.96 14.03
C ILE A 361 -21.84 -40.31 14.48
N ALA A 362 -21.83 -40.55 15.80
CA ALA A 362 -21.36 -41.86 16.33
C ALA A 362 -22.25 -43.00 15.85
N ALA A 363 -23.55 -42.80 15.78
CA ALA A 363 -24.49 -43.80 15.27
C ALA A 363 -24.33 -44.04 13.75
N LEU A 364 -24.16 -42.95 12.98
CA LEU A 364 -23.85 -43.05 11.53
C LEU A 364 -22.54 -43.78 11.28
N ARG A 365 -21.53 -43.55 12.10
CA ARG A 365 -20.24 -44.23 12.04
C ARG A 365 -20.41 -45.74 12.36
N ALA A 366 -21.17 -46.08 13.39
CA ALA A 366 -21.41 -47.49 13.75
C ALA A 366 -22.13 -48.26 12.63
N LEU A 367 -23.10 -47.60 11.95
CA LEU A 367 -23.77 -48.17 10.78
C LEU A 367 -22.76 -48.37 9.60
N LEU A 368 -21.86 -47.44 9.39
CA LEU A 368 -20.85 -47.55 8.35
C LEU A 368 -19.93 -48.75 8.59
N GLN A 369 -19.61 -49.04 9.87
CA GLN A 369 -18.77 -50.17 10.27
C GLN A 369 -19.48 -51.52 10.15
N LYS A 370 -20.79 -51.56 10.38
CA LYS A 370 -21.57 -52.81 10.35
C LYS A 370 -21.73 -53.36 8.93
N ASP A 371 -21.65 -52.46 7.94
CA ASP A 371 -21.80 -52.81 6.52
C ASP A 371 -20.48 -53.05 5.80
N GLU A 372 -19.33 -52.97 6.49
CA GLU A 372 -18.01 -53.49 6.03
C GLU A 372 -17.87 -54.94 6.39
#